data_c1cdcf614d14c004924ac58018c1b3ce
#
_entry.id   c1cdcf614d14c004924ac58018c1b3ce
#
_cell.length_a   1.000
_cell.length_b   1.000
_cell.length_c   1.000
_cell.angle_alpha   90.00
_cell.angle_beta   90.00
_cell.angle_gamma   90.00
#
_symmetry.space_group_name_H-M   'P 1'
#
loop_
_entity.id
_entity.type
_entity.pdbx_description
1 polymer ?
#
loop_
_entity_poly.entity_id
_entity_poly.type
_entity_poly.pdbx_seq_one_letter_code
_entity_poly.pdbx_strand_id
1 'polypeptide(L)'
;MKEFLKKKFEQLTGSKLYRNSLPRGTCLIHDIKRLSHAPIKEVWDVGAHQGETALYFAKKFPKSTIRSFEPVSSNYNLLIQNCRKLENFHAHNFALGEQNTKTKIFFQGASVIHSLRDDLNKPSTEDTKSEDIKVKTIDYVLNEFETTTTDLLKIDVEGYEIQVLGGARKSLTEKKINFIYLETGLDDRFNSIQSLNDFLKPIGYLPYAFYEQTAHWTGTQNLWYWNTLFVKEELL
;
A
#
# COMPACT_ATOMS: atom_id res chain seq x y z
N MET A 1 1.18 29.24 -31.58
CA MET A 1 2.66 29.23 -31.34
C MET A 1 3.04 28.36 -30.14
N LYS A 2 2.51 28.55 -28.92
CA LYS A 2 2.89 27.75 -27.72
C LYS A 2 2.60 26.24 -27.85
N GLU A 3 1.45 25.85 -28.41
CA GLU A 3 1.12 24.42 -28.63
C GLU A 3 2.00 23.73 -29.67
N PHE A 4 2.36 24.46 -30.73
CA PHE A 4 3.30 23.95 -31.74
C PHE A 4 4.68 23.68 -31.14
N LEU A 5 5.19 24.61 -30.35
CA LEU A 5 6.46 24.45 -29.63
C LEU A 5 6.42 23.29 -28.63
N LYS A 6 5.31 23.11 -27.90
CA LYS A 6 5.06 21.99 -27.01
C LYS A 6 5.14 20.65 -27.76
N LYS A 7 4.37 20.50 -28.84
CA LYS A 7 4.38 19.27 -29.65
C LYS A 7 5.77 18.94 -30.20
N LYS A 8 6.50 19.97 -30.70
CA LYS A 8 7.86 19.80 -31.23
C LYS A 8 8.84 19.35 -30.13
N PHE A 9 8.74 19.94 -28.95
CA PHE A 9 9.54 19.50 -27.78
C PHE A 9 9.22 18.06 -27.39
N GLU A 10 7.93 17.70 -27.27
CA GLU A 10 7.49 16.34 -26.92
C GLU A 10 7.97 15.31 -27.96
N GLN A 11 7.94 15.66 -29.26
CA GLN A 11 8.47 14.80 -30.34
C GLN A 11 9.98 14.62 -30.28
N LEU A 12 10.72 15.68 -29.97
CA LEU A 12 12.20 15.64 -29.94
C LEU A 12 12.75 14.94 -28.68
N THR A 13 12.08 15.07 -27.57
CA THR A 13 12.57 14.58 -26.27
C THR A 13 11.90 13.29 -25.79
N GLY A 14 10.81 12.86 -26.43
CA GLY A 14 9.95 11.78 -25.92
C GLY A 14 9.21 12.12 -24.62
N SER A 15 9.36 13.35 -24.12
CA SER A 15 8.78 13.79 -22.85
C SER A 15 7.43 14.46 -23.07
N LYS A 16 6.51 14.31 -22.11
CA LYS A 16 5.21 15.00 -22.11
C LYS A 16 5.27 16.26 -21.24
N LEU A 17 4.77 17.39 -21.78
CA LEU A 17 4.64 18.65 -21.04
C LEU A 17 3.19 18.90 -20.62
N TYR A 18 2.97 19.02 -19.32
CA TYR A 18 1.68 19.37 -18.73
C TYR A 18 1.72 20.82 -18.22
N ARG A 19 0.75 21.63 -18.62
CA ARG A 19 0.76 23.07 -18.35
C ARG A 19 0.36 23.43 -16.92
N ASN A 20 -0.65 22.77 -16.37
CA ASN A 20 -1.24 23.17 -15.07
C ASN A 20 -1.18 22.08 -14.01
N SER A 21 -1.38 20.82 -14.40
CA SER A 21 -1.31 19.66 -13.51
C SER A 21 -1.08 18.39 -14.30
N LEU A 22 -0.50 17.38 -13.68
CA LEU A 22 -0.43 16.03 -14.24
C LEU A 22 -1.85 15.45 -14.36
N PRO A 23 -2.14 14.66 -15.40
CA PRO A 23 -3.38 13.90 -15.46
C PRO A 23 -3.50 12.97 -14.24
N ARG A 24 -4.75 12.74 -13.83
CA ARG A 24 -5.07 11.78 -12.78
C ARG A 24 -4.46 10.41 -13.11
N GLY A 25 -3.90 9.71 -12.11
CA GLY A 25 -3.27 8.41 -12.29
C GLY A 25 -1.85 8.44 -12.85
N THR A 26 -1.28 9.62 -13.12
CA THR A 26 0.11 9.73 -13.60
C THR A 26 1.13 9.67 -12.46
N CYS A 27 0.82 10.24 -11.31
CA CYS A 27 1.70 10.30 -10.15
C CYS A 27 0.90 10.29 -8.86
N LEU A 28 1.05 9.22 -8.07
CA LEU A 28 0.38 9.04 -6.78
C LEU A 28 0.54 10.26 -5.87
N ILE A 29 1.77 10.71 -5.68
CA ILE A 29 2.08 11.83 -4.78
C ILE A 29 1.43 13.14 -5.23
N HIS A 30 1.39 13.38 -6.54
CA HIS A 30 0.73 14.56 -7.10
C HIS A 30 -0.78 14.50 -6.85
N ASP A 31 -1.39 13.35 -7.05
CA ASP A 31 -2.82 13.15 -6.85
C ASP A 31 -3.21 13.26 -5.37
N ILE A 32 -2.45 12.66 -4.46
CA ILE A 32 -2.65 12.81 -3.00
C ILE A 32 -2.54 14.30 -2.60
N LYS A 33 -1.48 15.01 -3.04
CA LYS A 33 -1.31 16.42 -2.70
C LYS A 33 -2.39 17.32 -3.28
N ARG A 34 -2.99 16.95 -4.41
CA ARG A 34 -4.10 17.68 -5.03
C ARG A 34 -5.41 17.52 -4.26
N LEU A 35 -5.64 16.33 -3.69
CA LEU A 35 -6.86 15.98 -2.97
C LEU A 35 -6.78 16.34 -1.48
N SER A 36 -5.57 16.33 -0.92
CA SER A 36 -5.39 16.65 0.49
C SER A 36 -5.52 18.15 0.74
N HIS A 37 -6.43 18.53 1.62
CA HIS A 37 -6.60 19.92 2.06
C HIS A 37 -5.60 20.33 3.16
N ALA A 38 -4.80 19.36 3.66
CA ALA A 38 -3.80 19.56 4.70
C ALA A 38 -2.51 18.77 4.37
N PRO A 39 -1.37 19.14 4.98
CA PRO A 39 -0.16 18.33 4.85
C PRO A 39 -0.38 16.90 5.34
N ILE A 40 0.19 15.92 4.63
CA ILE A 40 0.24 14.51 5.05
C ILE A 40 1.15 14.43 6.29
N LYS A 41 0.62 13.93 7.39
CA LYS A 41 1.31 13.84 8.70
C LYS A 41 1.60 12.40 9.09
N GLU A 42 0.73 11.46 8.75
CA GLU A 42 0.80 10.07 9.19
C GLU A 42 0.66 9.14 7.98
N VAL A 43 1.69 8.33 7.72
CA VAL A 43 1.74 7.35 6.62
C VAL A 43 2.00 5.98 7.22
N TRP A 44 1.15 5.02 6.89
CA TRP A 44 1.30 3.63 7.28
C TRP A 44 1.65 2.79 6.05
N ASP A 45 2.74 2.03 6.15
CA ASP A 45 3.26 1.13 5.12
C ASP A 45 3.13 -0.32 5.63
N VAL A 46 2.09 -1.00 5.18
CA VAL A 46 1.75 -2.38 5.58
C VAL A 46 2.31 -3.35 4.55
N GLY A 47 3.12 -4.31 5.01
CA GLY A 47 3.96 -5.14 4.16
C GLY A 47 5.19 -4.37 3.70
N ALA A 48 5.95 -3.83 4.66
CA ALA A 48 7.03 -2.89 4.37
C ALA A 48 8.31 -3.54 3.82
N HIS A 49 8.40 -4.87 3.86
CA HIS A 49 9.53 -5.65 3.39
C HIS A 49 10.86 -5.07 3.91
N GLN A 50 11.75 -4.61 3.03
CA GLN A 50 13.06 -4.03 3.40
C GLN A 50 13.07 -2.50 3.44
N GLY A 51 11.90 -1.84 3.26
CA GLY A 51 11.71 -0.41 3.48
C GLY A 51 11.82 0.49 2.26
N GLU A 52 11.79 -0.05 1.04
CA GLU A 52 11.84 0.73 -0.20
C GLU A 52 10.72 1.78 -0.25
N THR A 53 9.50 1.35 0.07
CA THR A 53 8.30 2.21 0.10
C THR A 53 8.39 3.25 1.21
N ALA A 54 8.86 2.86 2.40
CA ALA A 54 9.08 3.78 3.52
C ALA A 54 10.06 4.90 3.16
N LEU A 55 11.20 4.56 2.54
CA LEU A 55 12.19 5.53 2.05
C LEU A 55 11.60 6.46 0.99
N TYR A 56 10.79 5.91 0.07
CA TYR A 56 10.12 6.70 -0.95
C TYR A 56 9.15 7.71 -0.33
N PHE A 57 8.28 7.29 0.59
CA PHE A 57 7.31 8.19 1.23
C PHE A 57 8.00 9.21 2.13
N ALA A 58 9.03 8.84 2.88
CA ALA A 58 9.80 9.80 3.69
C ALA A 58 10.41 10.93 2.84
N LYS A 59 10.92 10.61 1.64
CA LYS A 59 11.40 11.61 0.68
C LYS A 59 10.28 12.50 0.13
N LYS A 60 9.06 11.97 -0.07
CA LYS A 60 7.92 12.69 -0.67
C LYS A 60 7.11 13.49 0.34
N PHE A 61 7.11 13.05 1.59
CA PHE A 61 6.43 13.64 2.73
C PHE A 61 7.41 13.81 3.91
N PRO A 62 8.41 14.71 3.80
CA PRO A 62 9.53 14.79 4.75
C PRO A 62 9.14 15.22 6.18
N LYS A 63 7.91 15.69 6.38
CA LYS A 63 7.38 16.07 7.69
C LYS A 63 6.39 15.06 8.28
N SER A 64 6.18 13.95 7.58
CA SER A 64 5.26 12.89 8.03
C SER A 64 5.97 11.90 8.93
N THR A 65 5.24 11.36 9.89
CA THR A 65 5.60 10.13 10.57
C THR A 65 5.32 8.95 9.63
N ILE A 66 6.31 8.09 9.45
CA ILE A 66 6.17 6.86 8.66
C ILE A 66 6.18 5.67 9.62
N ARG A 67 5.10 4.89 9.63
CA ARG A 67 5.02 3.64 10.38
C ARG A 67 4.98 2.46 9.42
N SER A 68 5.95 1.58 9.54
CA SER A 68 6.10 0.41 8.69
C SER A 68 5.88 -0.87 9.48
N PHE A 69 5.09 -1.78 8.90
CA PHE A 69 4.69 -3.04 9.52
C PHE A 69 5.22 -4.19 8.68
N GLU A 70 6.12 -4.99 9.24
CA GLU A 70 6.75 -6.14 8.60
C GLU A 70 6.85 -7.31 9.60
N PRO A 71 6.10 -8.39 9.39
CA PRO A 71 6.07 -9.51 10.33
C PRO A 71 7.32 -10.39 10.29
N VAL A 72 7.97 -10.55 9.13
CA VAL A 72 9.09 -11.47 8.95
C VAL A 72 10.36 -10.84 9.51
N SER A 73 10.97 -11.49 10.53
CA SER A 73 12.10 -10.92 11.28
C SER A 73 13.31 -10.59 10.43
N SER A 74 13.62 -11.39 9.39
CA SER A 74 14.74 -11.09 8.48
C SER A 74 14.52 -9.81 7.70
N ASN A 75 13.32 -9.60 7.14
CA ASN A 75 12.96 -8.38 6.41
C ASN A 75 12.88 -7.18 7.36
N TYR A 76 12.30 -7.37 8.54
CA TYR A 76 12.22 -6.34 9.57
C TYR A 76 13.60 -5.80 10.00
N ASN A 77 14.60 -6.69 10.15
CA ASN A 77 15.96 -6.27 10.47
C ASN A 77 16.59 -5.42 9.34
N LEU A 78 16.35 -5.80 8.08
CA LEU A 78 16.79 -5.02 6.93
C LEU A 78 16.03 -3.69 6.83
N LEU A 79 14.73 -3.68 7.08
CA LEU A 79 13.90 -2.48 7.15
C LEU A 79 14.48 -1.45 8.14
N ILE A 80 14.80 -1.87 9.38
CA ILE A 80 15.43 -0.99 10.37
C ILE A 80 16.79 -0.48 9.87
N GLN A 81 17.61 -1.37 9.32
CA GLN A 81 18.92 -0.99 8.83
C GLN A 81 18.85 0.03 7.69
N ASN A 82 17.97 -0.18 6.73
CA ASN A 82 17.81 0.69 5.56
C ASN A 82 17.23 2.06 5.95
N CYS A 83 16.25 2.07 6.86
CA CYS A 83 15.55 3.28 7.27
C CYS A 83 16.19 4.01 8.47
N ARG A 84 17.32 3.55 9.01
CA ARG A 84 17.97 4.10 10.22
C ARG A 84 18.29 5.61 10.22
N LYS A 85 18.34 6.23 9.05
CA LYS A 85 18.61 7.66 8.89
C LYS A 85 17.35 8.53 8.85
N LEU A 86 16.17 7.93 8.89
CA LEU A 86 14.91 8.65 8.89
C LEU A 86 14.55 9.05 10.34
N GLU A 87 14.32 10.34 10.57
CA GLU A 87 14.05 10.86 11.92
C GLU A 87 12.64 10.47 12.44
N ASN A 88 11.62 10.51 11.57
CA ASN A 88 10.22 10.24 11.91
C ASN A 88 9.77 8.87 11.40
N PHE A 89 10.56 7.84 11.64
CA PHE A 89 10.31 6.48 11.19
C PHE A 89 10.14 5.52 12.36
N HIS A 90 9.10 4.69 12.29
CA HIS A 90 8.81 3.66 13.28
C HIS A 90 8.56 2.32 12.59
N ALA A 91 9.40 1.34 12.86
CA ALA A 91 9.22 -0.02 12.38
C ALA A 91 8.54 -0.90 13.44
N HIS A 92 7.63 -1.78 13.01
CA HIS A 92 6.86 -2.66 13.86
C HIS A 92 6.94 -4.09 13.34
N ASN A 93 7.43 -5.03 14.18
CA ASN A 93 7.58 -6.45 13.82
C ASN A 93 6.30 -7.23 14.16
N PHE A 94 5.24 -6.95 13.42
CA PHE A 94 3.99 -7.71 13.40
C PHE A 94 3.22 -7.44 12.11
N ALA A 95 2.36 -8.36 11.72
CA ALA A 95 1.44 -8.18 10.61
C ALA A 95 0.20 -7.38 11.03
N LEU A 96 -0.45 -6.73 10.06
CA LEU A 96 -1.81 -6.24 10.22
C LEU A 96 -2.80 -7.19 9.53
N GLY A 97 -3.97 -7.38 10.14
CA GLY A 97 -5.00 -8.30 9.65
C GLY A 97 -6.33 -8.12 10.38
N GLU A 98 -7.26 -9.05 10.15
CA GLU A 98 -8.63 -8.93 10.62
C GLU A 98 -8.79 -9.14 12.13
N GLN A 99 -7.89 -9.86 12.78
CA GLN A 99 -7.99 -10.23 14.20
C GLN A 99 -6.64 -10.12 14.90
N ASN A 100 -6.67 -9.78 16.20
CA ASN A 100 -5.49 -9.83 17.04
C ASN A 100 -5.19 -11.30 17.40
N THR A 101 -4.13 -11.87 16.82
CA THR A 101 -3.78 -13.27 16.99
C THR A 101 -2.28 -13.53 16.84
N LYS A 102 -1.88 -14.78 17.06
CA LYS A 102 -0.56 -15.30 16.66
C LYS A 102 -0.78 -16.40 15.63
N THR A 103 0.04 -16.43 14.62
CA THR A 103 -0.01 -17.43 13.56
C THR A 103 1.41 -17.75 13.06
N LYS A 104 1.52 -18.72 12.17
CA LYS A 104 2.77 -19.02 11.46
C LYS A 104 2.71 -18.46 10.05
N ILE A 105 3.83 -17.92 9.57
CA ILE A 105 4.06 -17.64 8.17
C ILE A 105 5.03 -18.68 7.61
N PHE A 106 4.71 -19.27 6.47
CA PHE A 106 5.53 -20.29 5.83
C PHE A 106 6.34 -19.69 4.67
N PHE A 107 7.62 -20.06 4.60
CA PHE A 107 8.53 -19.60 3.56
C PHE A 107 8.51 -20.57 2.38
N GLN A 108 7.96 -20.14 1.26
CA GLN A 108 7.88 -20.97 0.05
C GLN A 108 9.11 -20.79 -0.83
N GLY A 109 10.11 -21.65 -0.64
CA GLY A 109 11.32 -21.70 -1.47
C GLY A 109 12.17 -20.42 -1.42
N ALA A 110 12.67 -20.00 -2.57
CA ALA A 110 13.43 -18.74 -2.73
C ALA A 110 12.53 -17.52 -2.98
N SER A 111 11.20 -17.69 -2.89
CA SER A 111 10.25 -16.61 -3.10
C SER A 111 10.38 -15.57 -2.00
N VAL A 112 10.41 -14.30 -2.37
CA VAL A 112 10.31 -13.16 -1.44
C VAL A 112 8.85 -12.87 -1.07
N ILE A 113 7.91 -13.59 -1.69
CA ILE A 113 6.47 -13.43 -1.52
C ILE A 113 6.04 -14.26 -0.32
N HIS A 114 5.64 -13.59 0.75
CA HIS A 114 5.10 -14.21 1.96
C HIS A 114 3.72 -13.63 2.24
N SER A 115 2.68 -14.45 2.11
CA SER A 115 1.30 -14.04 2.34
C SER A 115 0.71 -14.78 3.55
N LEU A 116 -0.20 -14.14 4.26
CA LEU A 116 -1.04 -14.78 5.28
C LEU A 116 -2.33 -15.37 4.71
N ARG A 117 -2.53 -15.30 3.42
CA ARG A 117 -3.70 -15.86 2.73
C ARG A 117 -3.71 -17.38 2.87
N ASP A 118 -4.81 -17.96 3.33
CA ASP A 118 -4.92 -19.38 3.72
C ASP A 118 -4.52 -20.37 2.61
N ASP A 119 -4.74 -20.03 1.35
CA ASP A 119 -4.39 -20.87 0.20
C ASP A 119 -2.90 -20.81 -0.15
N LEU A 120 -2.22 -19.74 0.20
CA LEU A 120 -0.78 -19.52 -0.03
C LEU A 120 0.06 -19.82 1.21
N ASN A 121 -0.48 -19.62 2.41
CA ASN A 121 0.24 -19.80 3.68
C ASN A 121 0.15 -21.27 4.15
N LYS A 122 0.72 -22.19 3.37
CA LYS A 122 0.75 -23.63 3.66
C LYS A 122 2.15 -24.18 3.51
N PRO A 123 2.54 -25.19 4.32
CA PRO A 123 3.80 -25.87 4.11
C PRO A 123 3.78 -26.61 2.77
N SER A 124 4.78 -26.39 1.95
CA SER A 124 4.96 -27.10 0.68
C SER A 124 5.54 -28.51 0.86
N THR A 125 6.28 -28.71 1.96
CA THR A 125 6.88 -29.97 2.40
C THR A 125 6.93 -30.01 3.93
N GLU A 126 7.24 -31.17 4.55
CA GLU A 126 7.42 -31.30 6.00
C GLU A 126 8.57 -30.42 6.52
N ASP A 127 9.59 -30.18 5.71
CA ASP A 127 10.74 -29.33 6.04
C ASP A 127 10.54 -27.83 5.70
N THR A 128 9.32 -27.41 5.36
CA THR A 128 9.06 -26.00 5.04
C THR A 128 9.34 -25.11 6.26
N LYS A 129 10.28 -24.19 6.12
CA LYS A 129 10.60 -23.21 7.17
C LYS A 129 9.41 -22.33 7.45
N SER A 130 9.21 -21.99 8.71
CA SER A 130 8.14 -21.08 9.16
C SER A 130 8.62 -20.20 10.31
N GLU A 131 7.92 -19.10 10.54
CA GLU A 131 8.14 -18.19 11.65
C GLU A 131 6.82 -17.90 12.35
N ASP A 132 6.85 -17.85 13.70
CA ASP A 132 5.70 -17.43 14.50
C ASP A 132 5.62 -15.91 14.48
N ILE A 133 4.51 -15.37 14.03
CA ILE A 133 4.27 -13.93 13.93
C ILE A 133 3.06 -13.50 14.75
N LYS A 134 3.04 -12.23 15.13
CA LYS A 134 1.88 -11.58 15.71
C LYS A 134 1.10 -10.89 14.60
N VAL A 135 -0.23 -10.96 14.68
CA VAL A 135 -1.15 -10.19 13.84
C VAL A 135 -1.93 -9.25 14.76
N LYS A 136 -2.05 -8.00 14.38
CA LYS A 136 -2.88 -7.00 15.07
C LYS A 136 -3.86 -6.37 14.09
N THR A 137 -4.98 -5.84 14.59
CA THR A 137 -5.91 -5.06 13.77
C THR A 137 -5.45 -3.60 13.69
N ILE A 138 -5.75 -2.93 12.58
CA ILE A 138 -5.49 -1.49 12.44
C ILE A 138 -6.24 -0.71 13.55
N ASP A 139 -7.48 -1.08 13.84
CA ASP A 139 -8.28 -0.46 14.88
C ASP A 139 -7.63 -0.56 16.27
N TYR A 140 -7.00 -1.70 16.59
CA TYR A 140 -6.25 -1.88 17.83
C TYR A 140 -4.99 -0.99 17.86
N VAL A 141 -4.22 -0.99 16.77
CA VAL A 141 -2.94 -0.27 16.68
C VAL A 141 -3.14 1.25 16.70
N LEU A 142 -4.19 1.77 16.06
CA LEU A 142 -4.54 3.20 16.16
C LEU A 142 -4.81 3.64 17.59
N ASN A 143 -5.51 2.79 18.38
CA ASN A 143 -5.73 3.06 19.80
C ASN A 143 -4.43 2.93 20.61
N GLU A 144 -3.60 1.90 20.34
CA GLU A 144 -2.32 1.68 21.05
C GLU A 144 -1.34 2.83 20.84
N PHE A 145 -1.33 3.43 19.65
CA PHE A 145 -0.43 4.55 19.32
C PHE A 145 -1.02 5.93 19.62
N GLU A 146 -2.22 5.99 20.19
CA GLU A 146 -2.96 7.24 20.41
C GLU A 146 -3.07 8.10 19.13
N THR A 147 -3.04 7.43 17.97
CA THR A 147 -3.10 8.09 16.66
C THR A 147 -4.56 8.28 16.28
N THR A 148 -4.97 9.52 16.03
CA THR A 148 -6.36 9.84 15.74
C THR A 148 -6.75 9.58 14.29
N THR A 149 -5.79 9.75 13.37
CA THR A 149 -6.02 9.62 11.91
C THR A 149 -4.77 9.09 11.21
N THR A 150 -4.97 8.40 10.10
CA THR A 150 -3.92 8.02 9.15
C THR A 150 -4.21 8.71 7.82
N ASP A 151 -3.28 9.53 7.35
CA ASP A 151 -3.49 10.24 6.09
C ASP A 151 -3.35 9.29 4.89
N LEU A 152 -2.32 8.45 4.87
CA LEU A 152 -2.09 7.47 3.81
C LEU A 152 -1.84 6.09 4.42
N LEU A 153 -2.69 5.15 4.07
CA LEU A 153 -2.54 3.72 4.35
C LEU A 153 -2.15 3.01 3.05
N LYS A 154 -0.88 2.58 2.93
CA LYS A 154 -0.43 1.68 1.86
C LYS A 154 -0.54 0.26 2.36
N ILE A 155 -1.12 -0.63 1.56
CA ILE A 155 -1.24 -2.07 1.86
C ILE A 155 -0.71 -2.85 0.66
N ASP A 156 0.27 -3.72 0.93
CA ASP A 156 0.88 -4.60 -0.06
C ASP A 156 1.33 -5.86 0.70
N VAL A 157 0.42 -6.81 0.79
CA VAL A 157 0.52 -8.00 1.65
C VAL A 157 0.20 -9.28 0.88
N GLU A 158 0.43 -9.22 -0.44
CA GLU A 158 0.39 -10.37 -1.32
C GLU A 158 -0.94 -11.14 -1.26
N GLY A 159 -2.05 -10.39 -1.43
CA GLY A 159 -3.40 -10.93 -1.50
C GLY A 159 -4.16 -11.00 -0.16
N TYR A 160 -3.63 -10.44 0.93
CA TYR A 160 -4.28 -10.40 2.24
C TYR A 160 -4.88 -9.01 2.58
N GLU A 161 -5.06 -8.14 1.56
CA GLU A 161 -5.46 -6.73 1.71
C GLU A 161 -6.87 -6.58 2.32
N ILE A 162 -7.83 -7.43 1.90
CA ILE A 162 -9.21 -7.39 2.43
C ILE A 162 -9.23 -7.71 3.93
N GLN A 163 -8.42 -8.64 4.39
CA GLN A 163 -8.30 -9.00 5.81
C GLN A 163 -7.68 -7.84 6.62
N VAL A 164 -6.68 -7.17 6.05
CA VAL A 164 -6.11 -5.94 6.66
C VAL A 164 -7.18 -4.86 6.78
N LEU A 165 -7.95 -4.62 5.72
CA LEU A 165 -9.08 -3.67 5.72
C LEU A 165 -10.20 -4.10 6.69
N GLY A 166 -10.43 -5.42 6.85
CA GLY A 166 -11.35 -5.98 7.84
C GLY A 166 -10.97 -5.57 9.27
N GLY A 167 -9.68 -5.56 9.58
CA GLY A 167 -9.14 -5.08 10.86
C GLY A 167 -9.15 -3.56 11.05
N ALA A 168 -9.53 -2.79 10.02
CA ALA A 168 -9.69 -1.34 10.06
C ALA A 168 -11.15 -0.89 10.01
N ARG A 169 -12.12 -1.81 10.12
CA ARG A 169 -13.53 -1.53 9.83
C ARG A 169 -14.10 -0.35 10.64
N LYS A 170 -13.78 -0.26 11.93
CA LYS A 170 -14.19 0.85 12.78
C LYS A 170 -13.55 2.16 12.32
N SER A 171 -12.24 2.19 12.14
CA SER A 171 -11.49 3.38 11.72
C SER A 171 -11.89 3.87 10.32
N LEU A 172 -12.20 2.95 9.41
CA LEU A 172 -12.75 3.28 8.08
C LEU A 172 -14.15 3.90 8.20
N THR A 173 -15.04 3.31 9.01
CA THR A 173 -16.40 3.84 9.24
C THR A 173 -16.35 5.22 9.90
N GLU A 174 -15.43 5.43 10.83
CA GLU A 174 -15.21 6.71 11.51
C GLU A 174 -14.39 7.71 10.66
N LYS A 175 -14.07 7.39 9.40
CA LYS A 175 -13.33 8.24 8.46
C LYS A 175 -11.95 8.67 8.95
N LYS A 176 -11.29 7.86 9.76
CA LYS A 176 -9.95 8.11 10.29
C LYS A 176 -8.82 7.90 9.28
N ILE A 177 -9.12 7.32 8.12
CA ILE A 177 -8.15 7.06 7.05
C ILE A 177 -8.54 7.92 5.84
N ASN A 178 -7.61 8.73 5.31
CA ASN A 178 -7.92 9.63 4.21
C ASN A 178 -7.74 8.97 2.83
N PHE A 179 -6.60 8.29 2.66
CA PHE A 179 -6.19 7.64 1.42
C PHE A 179 -5.80 6.20 1.69
N ILE A 180 -6.26 5.28 0.84
CA ILE A 180 -5.89 3.86 0.88
C ILE A 180 -5.25 3.52 -0.46
N TYR A 181 -4.00 3.11 -0.45
CA TYR A 181 -3.23 2.73 -1.63
C TYR A 181 -2.85 1.26 -1.52
N LEU A 182 -3.34 0.43 -2.42
CA LEU A 182 -3.17 -1.01 -2.31
C LEU A 182 -3.10 -1.71 -3.66
N GLU A 183 -2.46 -2.89 -3.66
CA GLU A 183 -2.37 -3.74 -4.82
C GLU A 183 -3.74 -4.34 -5.17
N THR A 184 -4.01 -4.42 -6.47
CA THR A 184 -5.30 -4.80 -7.03
C THR A 184 -5.07 -5.60 -8.30
N GLY A 185 -5.81 -6.67 -8.52
CA GLY A 185 -5.73 -7.48 -9.73
C GLY A 185 -7.08 -7.69 -10.41
N LEU A 186 -7.06 -8.46 -11.49
CA LEU A 186 -8.27 -8.88 -12.22
C LEU A 186 -8.82 -10.22 -11.73
N ASP A 187 -8.01 -11.01 -11.06
CA ASP A 187 -8.37 -12.36 -10.62
C ASP A 187 -8.18 -12.56 -9.11
N ASP A 188 -8.60 -13.73 -8.63
CA ASP A 188 -8.59 -14.07 -7.20
C ASP A 188 -7.19 -14.30 -6.60
N ARG A 189 -6.13 -14.26 -7.41
CA ARG A 189 -4.74 -14.32 -6.92
C ARG A 189 -4.34 -13.03 -6.21
N PHE A 190 -4.93 -11.93 -6.65
CA PHE A 190 -4.90 -10.64 -5.99
C PHE A 190 -6.31 -10.28 -5.54
N ASN A 191 -6.47 -9.38 -4.59
CA ASN A 191 -7.80 -8.87 -4.31
C ASN A 191 -8.33 -8.15 -5.56
N SER A 192 -9.45 -8.64 -6.10
CA SER A 192 -10.03 -8.04 -7.28
C SER A 192 -10.52 -6.62 -6.98
N ILE A 193 -10.43 -5.74 -7.99
CA ILE A 193 -10.99 -4.38 -7.86
C ILE A 193 -12.48 -4.41 -7.48
N GLN A 194 -13.21 -5.44 -7.91
CA GLN A 194 -14.62 -5.61 -7.56
C GLN A 194 -14.78 -5.89 -6.06
N SER A 195 -14.04 -6.85 -5.50
CA SER A 195 -14.12 -7.21 -4.07
C SER A 195 -13.74 -6.04 -3.17
N LEU A 196 -12.69 -5.30 -3.54
CA LEU A 196 -12.26 -4.11 -2.80
C LEU A 196 -13.29 -2.98 -2.88
N ASN A 197 -13.89 -2.77 -4.05
CA ASN A 197 -14.93 -1.77 -4.22
C ASN A 197 -16.21 -2.15 -3.45
N ASP A 198 -16.59 -3.42 -3.44
CA ASP A 198 -17.75 -3.90 -2.67
C ASP A 198 -17.54 -3.75 -1.16
N PHE A 199 -16.29 -3.87 -0.68
CA PHE A 199 -15.94 -3.62 0.71
C PHE A 199 -15.90 -2.12 1.05
N LEU A 200 -15.24 -1.30 0.24
CA LEU A 200 -14.90 0.09 0.56
C LEU A 200 -16.00 1.10 0.21
N LYS A 201 -16.70 0.89 -0.91
CA LYS A 201 -17.73 1.84 -1.38
C LYS A 201 -18.89 2.02 -0.39
N PRO A 202 -19.46 0.96 0.25
CA PRO A 202 -20.55 1.14 1.22
C PRO A 202 -20.16 1.97 2.44
N ILE A 203 -18.86 2.05 2.74
CA ILE A 203 -18.31 2.87 3.84
C ILE A 203 -17.69 4.17 3.33
N GLY A 204 -18.01 4.61 2.09
CA GLY A 204 -17.68 5.91 1.54
C GLY A 204 -16.23 6.10 1.14
N TYR A 205 -15.57 5.06 0.59
CA TYR A 205 -14.28 5.16 -0.10
C TYR A 205 -14.46 4.79 -1.56
N LEU A 206 -14.03 5.67 -2.45
CA LEU A 206 -14.18 5.50 -3.90
C LEU A 206 -12.84 5.32 -4.59
N PRO A 207 -12.73 4.46 -5.62
CA PRO A 207 -11.53 4.34 -6.41
C PRO A 207 -11.30 5.65 -7.19
N TYR A 208 -10.11 6.21 -7.04
CA TYR A 208 -9.75 7.48 -7.66
C TYR A 208 -8.91 7.30 -8.92
N ALA A 209 -7.87 6.48 -8.86
CA ALA A 209 -6.97 6.23 -9.99
C ALA A 209 -6.18 4.94 -9.82
N PHE A 210 -5.61 4.48 -10.93
CA PHE A 210 -4.77 3.28 -11.04
C PHE A 210 -3.34 3.67 -11.39
N TYR A 211 -2.37 3.06 -10.72
CA TYR A 211 -0.95 3.35 -10.85
C TYR A 211 -0.17 2.05 -11.07
N GLU A 212 1.05 2.16 -11.57
CA GLU A 212 2.00 1.04 -11.65
C GLU A 212 1.40 -0.20 -12.32
N GLN A 213 0.70 0.02 -13.44
CA GLN A 213 0.03 -1.03 -14.19
C GLN A 213 1.06 -2.01 -14.76
N THR A 214 0.97 -3.27 -14.38
CA THR A 214 1.91 -4.33 -14.76
C THR A 214 1.24 -5.32 -15.71
N ALA A 215 1.90 -5.61 -16.84
CA ALA A 215 1.50 -6.63 -17.77
C ALA A 215 1.85 -8.03 -17.24
N HIS A 216 1.09 -9.04 -17.66
CA HIS A 216 1.35 -10.41 -17.26
C HIS A 216 2.73 -10.88 -17.72
N TRP A 217 3.49 -11.52 -16.83
CA TRP A 217 4.87 -11.98 -17.05
C TRP A 217 5.05 -12.99 -18.20
N THR A 218 3.98 -13.65 -18.65
CA THR A 218 4.00 -14.59 -19.79
C THR A 218 4.16 -13.91 -21.14
N GLY A 219 4.38 -12.59 -21.19
CA GLY A 219 4.55 -11.83 -22.43
C GLY A 219 3.23 -11.48 -23.13
N THR A 220 2.08 -11.81 -22.56
CA THR A 220 0.81 -11.26 -23.01
C THR A 220 0.74 -9.79 -22.63
N GLN A 221 0.17 -8.95 -23.50
CA GLN A 221 -0.04 -7.52 -23.22
C GLN A 221 -1.20 -7.28 -22.24
N ASN A 222 -1.77 -8.32 -21.65
CA ASN A 222 -2.90 -8.23 -20.74
C ASN A 222 -2.43 -7.63 -19.42
N LEU A 223 -3.24 -6.72 -18.86
CA LEU A 223 -3.05 -6.19 -17.53
C LEU A 223 -3.16 -7.32 -16.50
N TRP A 224 -2.22 -7.38 -15.57
CA TRP A 224 -2.18 -8.40 -14.53
C TRP A 224 -2.59 -7.82 -13.19
N TYR A 225 -1.81 -6.87 -12.68
CA TYR A 225 -2.10 -6.15 -11.45
C TYR A 225 -1.70 -4.68 -11.58
N TRP A 226 -2.15 -3.89 -10.64
CA TRP A 226 -1.84 -2.47 -10.50
C TRP A 226 -2.08 -2.02 -9.06
N ASN A 227 -1.67 -0.82 -8.72
CA ASN A 227 -2.03 -0.21 -7.46
C ASN A 227 -3.23 0.72 -7.63
N THR A 228 -4.23 0.61 -6.75
CA THR A 228 -5.42 1.48 -6.73
C THR A 228 -5.36 2.43 -5.55
N LEU A 229 -5.59 3.72 -5.82
CA LEU A 229 -5.86 4.72 -4.79
C LEU A 229 -7.36 4.80 -4.55
N PHE A 230 -7.81 4.40 -3.36
CA PHE A 230 -9.13 4.71 -2.84
C PHE A 230 -9.05 5.96 -1.96
N VAL A 231 -10.06 6.80 -2.07
CA VAL A 231 -10.13 8.10 -1.39
C VAL A 231 -11.45 8.20 -0.66
N LYS A 232 -11.45 8.70 0.55
CA LYS A 232 -12.71 8.96 1.24
C LYS A 232 -13.51 10.04 0.49
N GLU A 233 -14.81 9.83 0.33
CA GLU A 233 -15.69 10.60 -0.55
C GLU A 233 -15.66 12.11 -0.26
N GLU A 234 -15.48 12.49 1.01
CA GLU A 234 -15.44 13.91 1.42
C GLU A 234 -14.22 14.68 0.86
N LEU A 235 -13.23 14.00 0.29
CA LEU A 235 -12.05 14.63 -0.34
C LEU A 235 -12.18 14.73 -1.87
N LEU A 236 -13.22 14.18 -2.48
CA LEU A 236 -13.48 14.21 -3.91
C LEU A 236 -14.36 15.39 -4.30
#